data_b35e8b9dadee52cc25bc670e714b197c
#
_entry.id   b35e8b9dadee52cc25bc670e714b197c
#
_cell.length_a   1.000
_cell.length_b   1.000
_cell.length_c   1.000
_cell.angle_alpha   90.00
_cell.angle_beta   90.00
_cell.angle_gamma   90.00
#
_symmetry.space_group_name_H-M   'P 1'
#
loop_
_entity.id
_entity.type
_entity.pdbx_description
1 polymer ?
#
loop_
_entity_poly.entity_id
_entity_poly.type
_entity_poly.pdbx_seq_one_letter_code
_entity_poly.pdbx_strand_id
1 'polypeptide(L)'
;MGYQKIVVPADGDKITVNADLSLNVPNYPIVAYIEGDGIGVDITPVMLKVVDAAVSKAYGSKRAISWMEVYCGEKAARLYPNNNYMPEESLEALREFVVSIKGPLTTPVGGGMRSLNVALRQELDLYVCVRPVRWVKGVPSPVSHPELTDMVIYRENSEDIYAGIEWKADSPEAIKVIKFLREEMGVTKIRFPEGC
;
A
#
# COMPACT_ATOMS: atom_id res chain seq x y z
N MET A 1 1.50 8.76 -23.13
CA MET A 1 2.94 9.09 -23.01
C MET A 1 3.62 7.87 -22.41
N GLY A 2 4.81 7.49 -22.86
CA GLY A 2 5.51 6.32 -22.30
C GLY A 2 6.21 6.70 -21.00
N TYR A 3 6.32 5.77 -20.09
CA TYR A 3 7.13 5.92 -18.87
C TYR A 3 8.61 6.03 -19.23
N GLN A 4 9.42 6.64 -18.34
CA GLN A 4 10.85 6.82 -18.60
C GLN A 4 11.66 5.54 -18.34
N LYS A 5 11.29 4.82 -17.27
CA LYS A 5 12.01 3.62 -16.81
C LYS A 5 11.12 2.39 -16.66
N ILE A 6 9.83 2.57 -16.48
CA ILE A 6 8.88 1.47 -16.36
C ILE A 6 8.60 0.91 -17.75
N VAL A 7 8.74 -0.40 -17.89
CA VAL A 7 8.48 -1.11 -19.15
C VAL A 7 7.11 -1.78 -19.04
N VAL A 8 6.18 -1.32 -19.86
CA VAL A 8 4.85 -1.95 -19.96
C VAL A 8 4.96 -3.21 -20.80
N PRO A 9 4.51 -4.38 -20.29
CA PRO A 9 4.51 -5.62 -21.08
C PRO A 9 3.66 -5.48 -22.34
N ALA A 10 4.21 -5.92 -23.47
CA ALA A 10 3.53 -5.86 -24.77
C ALA A 10 2.51 -6.99 -24.97
N ASP A 11 2.57 -8.03 -24.15
CA ASP A 11 1.77 -9.25 -24.21
C ASP A 11 0.59 -9.26 -23.23
N GLY A 12 0.32 -8.13 -22.57
CA GLY A 12 -0.75 -7.98 -21.59
C GLY A 12 -1.67 -6.82 -21.89
N ASP A 13 -2.84 -6.87 -21.26
CA ASP A 13 -3.87 -5.84 -21.33
C ASP A 13 -4.16 -5.26 -19.94
N LYS A 14 -4.59 -3.99 -19.90
CA LYS A 14 -4.98 -3.33 -18.64
C LYS A 14 -6.26 -3.91 -18.05
N ILE A 15 -6.27 -4.05 -16.73
CA ILE A 15 -7.51 -4.20 -15.98
C ILE A 15 -8.21 -2.84 -15.98
N THR A 16 -9.50 -2.82 -16.30
CA THR A 16 -10.30 -1.59 -16.32
C THR A 16 -11.43 -1.64 -15.30
N VAL A 17 -11.85 -0.47 -14.82
CA VAL A 17 -12.95 -0.32 -13.87
C VAL A 17 -14.20 0.14 -14.63
N ASN A 18 -15.29 -0.59 -14.47
CA ASN A 18 -16.59 -0.25 -15.05
C ASN A 18 -17.31 0.84 -14.23
N ALA A 19 -18.37 1.41 -14.78
CA ALA A 19 -19.16 2.44 -14.11
C ALA A 19 -19.80 1.99 -12.78
N ASP A 20 -20.06 0.69 -12.64
CA ASP A 20 -20.56 0.05 -11.41
C ASP A 20 -19.46 -0.39 -10.44
N LEU A 21 -18.22 0.04 -10.69
CA LEU A 21 -17.00 -0.30 -9.94
C LEU A 21 -16.57 -1.77 -10.06
N SER A 22 -17.22 -2.58 -10.88
CA SER A 22 -16.72 -3.93 -11.19
C SER A 22 -15.47 -3.86 -12.07
N LEU A 23 -14.62 -4.88 -11.96
CA LEU A 23 -13.40 -4.96 -12.76
C LEU A 23 -13.63 -5.77 -14.02
N ASN A 24 -13.16 -5.24 -15.15
CA ASN A 24 -12.98 -6.00 -16.38
C ASN A 24 -11.55 -6.54 -16.42
N VAL A 25 -11.40 -7.84 -16.20
CA VAL A 25 -10.10 -8.52 -16.12
C VAL A 25 -9.86 -9.32 -17.39
N PRO A 26 -8.88 -8.93 -18.22
CA PRO A 26 -8.54 -9.66 -19.45
C PRO A 26 -7.91 -11.03 -19.16
N ASN A 27 -7.69 -11.83 -20.20
CA ASN A 27 -7.03 -13.13 -20.04
C ASN A 27 -5.54 -13.03 -19.69
N TYR A 28 -4.89 -11.94 -20.11
CA TYR A 28 -3.50 -11.62 -19.83
C TYR A 28 -3.43 -10.25 -19.13
N PRO A 29 -3.90 -10.15 -17.86
CA PRO A 29 -3.93 -8.87 -17.18
C PRO A 29 -2.50 -8.40 -16.86
N ILE A 30 -2.23 -7.12 -17.09
CA ILE A 30 -1.02 -6.50 -16.57
C ILE A 30 -1.25 -6.24 -15.07
N VAL A 31 -0.41 -6.82 -14.23
CA VAL A 31 -0.37 -6.58 -12.79
C VAL A 31 0.94 -5.94 -12.43
N ALA A 32 0.87 -4.73 -11.86
CA ALA A 32 2.06 -4.05 -11.40
C ALA A 32 2.63 -4.72 -10.14
N TYR A 33 3.96 -4.70 -9.96
CA TYR A 33 4.56 -5.10 -8.71
C TYR A 33 5.72 -4.20 -8.32
N ILE A 34 5.91 -4.04 -7.03
CA ILE A 34 7.08 -3.40 -6.43
C ILE A 34 7.87 -4.50 -5.75
N GLU A 35 9.12 -4.72 -6.18
CA GLU A 35 10.00 -5.74 -5.59
C GLU A 35 10.17 -5.56 -4.09
N GLY A 36 10.38 -4.31 -3.67
CA GLY A 36 10.59 -3.92 -2.29
C GLY A 36 12.05 -3.91 -1.86
N ASP A 37 12.25 -3.52 -0.60
CA ASP A 37 13.56 -3.37 0.04
C ASP A 37 13.88 -4.55 0.94
N GLY A 38 15.14 -4.67 1.35
CA GLY A 38 15.60 -5.70 2.27
C GLY A 38 15.23 -7.11 1.78
N ILE A 39 14.40 -7.83 2.52
CA ILE A 39 13.95 -9.18 2.15
C ILE A 39 13.06 -9.20 0.88
N GLY A 40 12.65 -8.05 0.36
CA GLY A 40 11.84 -7.94 -0.85
C GLY A 40 12.49 -8.63 -2.05
N VAL A 41 13.81 -8.49 -2.20
CA VAL A 41 14.58 -9.12 -3.27
C VAL A 41 14.56 -10.66 -3.23
N ASP A 42 14.33 -11.23 -2.06
CA ASP A 42 14.24 -12.69 -1.87
C ASP A 42 12.81 -13.19 -2.05
N ILE A 43 11.84 -12.53 -1.42
CA ILE A 43 10.45 -13.02 -1.37
C ILE A 43 9.65 -12.70 -2.63
N THR A 44 9.89 -11.57 -3.27
CA THR A 44 9.11 -11.16 -4.45
C THR A 44 9.28 -12.09 -5.65
N PRO A 45 10.49 -12.54 -6.02
CA PRO A 45 10.65 -13.53 -7.09
C PRO A 45 9.97 -14.87 -6.77
N VAL A 46 9.93 -15.27 -5.50
CA VAL A 46 9.22 -16.47 -5.06
C VAL A 46 7.71 -16.29 -5.19
N MET A 47 7.19 -15.12 -4.77
CA MET A 47 5.77 -14.76 -4.91
C MET A 47 5.34 -14.84 -6.38
N LEU A 48 6.08 -14.23 -7.30
CA LEU A 48 5.78 -14.27 -8.73
C LEU A 48 5.67 -15.72 -9.24
N LYS A 49 6.64 -16.57 -8.93
CA LYS A 49 6.65 -17.99 -9.31
C LYS A 49 5.46 -18.78 -8.76
N VAL A 50 5.11 -18.54 -7.49
CA VAL A 50 3.99 -19.23 -6.83
C VAL A 50 2.67 -18.81 -7.44
N VAL A 51 2.48 -17.51 -7.71
CA VAL A 51 1.25 -17.00 -8.34
C VAL A 51 1.13 -17.50 -9.77
N ASP A 52 2.20 -17.49 -10.57
CA ASP A 52 2.20 -18.01 -11.93
C ASP A 52 1.86 -19.52 -11.96
N ALA A 53 2.44 -20.30 -11.05
CA ALA A 53 2.11 -21.71 -10.93
C ALA A 53 0.64 -21.94 -10.54
N ALA A 54 0.09 -21.12 -9.65
CA ALA A 54 -1.30 -21.19 -9.24
C ALA A 54 -2.26 -20.83 -10.41
N VAL A 55 -1.96 -19.76 -11.15
CA VAL A 55 -2.72 -19.35 -12.33
C VAL A 55 -2.67 -20.43 -13.42
N SER A 56 -1.48 -20.95 -13.71
CA SER A 56 -1.30 -22.05 -14.68
C SER A 56 -2.09 -23.30 -14.26
N LYS A 57 -2.07 -23.65 -12.99
CA LYS A 57 -2.85 -24.79 -12.46
C LYS A 57 -4.36 -24.57 -12.55
N ALA A 58 -4.83 -23.35 -12.31
CA ALA A 58 -6.25 -23.02 -12.30
C ALA A 58 -6.83 -22.89 -13.73
N TYR A 59 -6.08 -22.32 -14.64
CA TYR A 59 -6.57 -21.93 -15.97
C TYR A 59 -5.88 -22.62 -17.15
N GLY A 60 -4.83 -23.40 -16.91
CA GLY A 60 -3.96 -23.96 -17.94
C GLY A 60 -3.28 -22.85 -18.72
N SER A 61 -3.22 -22.99 -20.05
CA SER A 61 -2.66 -21.95 -20.93
C SER A 61 -3.64 -20.84 -21.33
N LYS A 62 -4.87 -20.83 -20.79
CA LYS A 62 -5.91 -19.86 -21.17
C LYS A 62 -5.71 -18.49 -20.56
N ARG A 63 -5.02 -18.40 -19.44
CA ARG A 63 -4.74 -17.16 -18.74
C ARG A 63 -3.32 -17.17 -18.19
N ALA A 64 -2.70 -15.99 -18.18
CA ALA A 64 -1.44 -15.74 -17.50
C ALA A 64 -1.39 -14.26 -17.06
N ILE A 65 -0.54 -13.95 -16.09
CA ILE A 65 -0.33 -12.57 -15.65
C ILE A 65 0.89 -12.01 -16.41
N SER A 66 0.73 -10.82 -16.97
CA SER A 66 1.82 -10.03 -17.52
C SER A 66 2.35 -9.10 -16.43
N TRP A 67 3.48 -9.45 -15.85
CA TRP A 67 4.04 -8.72 -14.72
C TRP A 67 4.74 -7.44 -15.17
N MET A 68 4.46 -6.32 -14.51
CA MET A 68 5.06 -5.02 -14.75
C MET A 68 5.76 -4.52 -13.49
N GLU A 69 7.08 -4.39 -13.52
CA GLU A 69 7.81 -3.84 -12.39
C GLU A 69 7.65 -2.32 -12.30
N VAL A 70 7.31 -1.85 -11.11
CA VAL A 70 7.21 -0.44 -10.73
C VAL A 70 8.19 -0.15 -9.60
N TYR A 71 8.89 0.95 -9.68
CA TYR A 71 10.01 1.23 -8.79
C TYR A 71 9.61 2.14 -7.64
N CYS A 72 9.75 1.63 -6.41
CA CYS A 72 9.67 2.39 -5.16
C CYS A 72 10.77 1.93 -4.20
N GLY A 73 11.07 2.73 -3.18
CA GLY A 73 12.06 2.40 -2.16
C GLY A 73 13.49 2.56 -2.64
N GLU A 74 14.41 1.76 -2.08
CA GLU A 74 15.85 1.85 -2.36
C GLU A 74 16.19 1.58 -3.83
N LYS A 75 15.44 0.69 -4.49
CA LYS A 75 15.64 0.43 -5.92
C LYS A 75 15.31 1.66 -6.76
N ALA A 76 14.24 2.37 -6.45
CA ALA A 76 13.91 3.64 -7.10
C ALA A 76 14.99 4.70 -6.85
N ALA A 77 15.45 4.86 -5.61
CA ALA A 77 16.49 5.82 -5.27
C ALA A 77 17.79 5.61 -6.06
N ARG A 78 18.11 4.36 -6.41
CA ARG A 78 19.28 4.04 -7.28
C ARG A 78 19.04 4.31 -8.77
N LEU A 79 17.80 4.17 -9.23
CA LEU A 79 17.46 4.28 -10.66
C LEU A 79 17.10 5.70 -11.09
N TYR A 80 16.56 6.50 -10.18
CA TYR A 80 16.08 7.86 -10.46
C TYR A 80 17.01 8.91 -9.88
N PRO A 81 17.08 10.13 -10.48
CA PRO A 81 17.91 11.20 -9.95
C PRO A 81 17.45 11.66 -8.57
N ASN A 82 18.37 12.32 -7.83
CA ASN A 82 18.12 12.93 -6.53
C ASN A 82 17.66 11.96 -5.42
N ASN A 83 18.06 10.68 -5.51
CA ASN A 83 17.64 9.65 -4.55
C ASN A 83 16.12 9.62 -4.36
N ASN A 84 15.38 9.66 -5.44
CA ASN A 84 13.93 9.67 -5.39
C ASN A 84 13.39 8.27 -5.07
N TYR A 85 12.92 8.09 -3.84
CA TYR A 85 12.34 6.83 -3.35
C TYR A 85 10.94 6.53 -3.88
N MET A 86 10.23 7.53 -4.40
CA MET A 86 8.87 7.39 -4.92
C MET A 86 8.69 8.31 -6.14
N PRO A 87 9.16 7.87 -7.32
CA PRO A 87 9.00 8.63 -8.56
C PRO A 87 7.55 8.84 -8.95
N GLU A 88 7.22 10.00 -9.53
CA GLU A 88 5.86 10.31 -9.98
C GLU A 88 5.35 9.30 -11.01
N GLU A 89 6.19 8.89 -11.97
CA GLU A 89 5.77 7.87 -12.95
C GLU A 89 5.39 6.53 -12.31
N SER A 90 5.94 6.22 -11.10
CA SER A 90 5.53 5.03 -10.34
C SER A 90 4.12 5.18 -9.77
N LEU A 91 3.79 6.35 -9.26
CA LEU A 91 2.43 6.66 -8.79
C LEU A 91 1.43 6.67 -9.95
N GLU A 92 1.81 7.28 -11.08
CA GLU A 92 1.01 7.28 -12.31
C GLU A 92 0.74 5.83 -12.80
N ALA A 93 1.77 4.99 -12.85
CA ALA A 93 1.62 3.60 -13.25
C ALA A 93 0.71 2.81 -12.30
N LEU A 94 0.86 2.99 -10.98
CA LEU A 94 0.01 2.31 -9.99
C LEU A 94 -1.45 2.75 -10.10
N ARG A 95 -1.73 4.03 -10.38
CA ARG A 95 -3.09 4.54 -10.63
C ARG A 95 -3.66 3.98 -11.93
N GLU A 96 -2.86 3.97 -12.99
CA GLU A 96 -3.28 3.55 -14.33
C GLU A 96 -3.60 2.05 -14.41
N PHE A 97 -2.82 1.20 -13.74
CA PHE A 97 -2.96 -0.25 -13.82
C PHE A 97 -3.82 -0.87 -12.70
N VAL A 98 -4.35 -0.04 -11.79
CA VAL A 98 -5.38 -0.38 -10.80
C VAL A 98 -4.97 -1.45 -9.79
N VAL A 99 -4.44 -2.58 -10.24
CA VAL A 99 -4.08 -3.72 -9.37
C VAL A 99 -2.56 -3.85 -9.28
N SER A 100 -2.06 -3.90 -8.05
CA SER A 100 -0.63 -4.05 -7.82
C SER A 100 -0.32 -4.91 -6.59
N ILE A 101 0.85 -5.54 -6.60
CA ILE A 101 1.41 -6.27 -5.46
C ILE A 101 2.67 -5.54 -5.00
N LYS A 102 2.74 -5.22 -3.72
CA LYS A 102 3.87 -4.49 -3.16
C LYS A 102 4.69 -5.34 -2.19
N GLY A 103 5.98 -5.46 -2.45
CA GLY A 103 6.96 -5.96 -1.49
C GLY A 103 7.16 -5.01 -0.31
N PRO A 104 7.96 -5.38 0.71
CA PRO A 104 8.25 -4.52 1.85
C PRO A 104 9.01 -3.27 1.40
N LEU A 105 8.73 -2.12 2.03
CA LEU A 105 9.47 -0.88 1.80
C LEU A 105 10.06 -0.38 3.11
N THR A 106 11.34 -0.06 3.08
CA THR A 106 12.06 0.54 4.20
C THR A 106 11.70 2.02 4.33
N THR A 107 11.44 2.47 5.55
CA THR A 107 11.33 3.90 5.83
C THR A 107 12.72 4.42 6.22
N PRO A 108 13.35 5.33 5.46
CA PRO A 108 14.64 5.89 5.82
C PRO A 108 14.59 6.53 7.21
N VAL A 109 15.54 6.17 8.08
CA VAL A 109 15.64 6.70 9.43
C VAL A 109 16.46 7.99 9.42
N GLY A 110 15.99 9.04 10.09
CA GLY A 110 16.77 10.27 10.35
C GLY A 110 16.58 11.44 9.38
N GLY A 111 15.67 11.35 8.39
CA GLY A 111 15.47 12.41 7.39
C GLY A 111 14.15 13.18 7.46
N GLY A 112 13.29 12.98 8.47
CA GLY A 112 11.96 13.59 8.49
C GLY A 112 11.03 13.08 7.37
N MET A 113 11.46 12.07 6.63
CA MET A 113 10.68 11.48 5.53
C MET A 113 9.55 10.62 6.11
N ARG A 114 8.33 10.87 5.68
CA ARG A 114 7.18 10.01 6.01
C ARG A 114 7.40 8.61 5.47
N SER A 115 6.82 7.61 6.13
CA SER A 115 6.82 6.24 5.63
C SER A 115 6.31 6.16 4.19
N LEU A 116 7.09 5.56 3.29
CA LEU A 116 6.68 5.33 1.89
C LEU A 116 5.36 4.55 1.80
N ASN A 117 5.11 3.65 2.76
CA ASN A 117 3.85 2.92 2.83
C ASN A 117 2.65 3.83 3.14
N VAL A 118 2.84 4.82 4.02
CA VAL A 118 1.80 5.82 4.33
C VAL A 118 1.58 6.72 3.12
N ALA A 119 2.65 7.19 2.50
CA ALA A 119 2.58 8.02 1.30
C ALA A 119 1.81 7.32 0.17
N LEU A 120 2.13 6.06 -0.15
CA LEU A 120 1.39 5.28 -1.15
C LEU A 120 -0.11 5.16 -0.84
N ARG A 121 -0.48 4.97 0.43
CA ARG A 121 -1.88 4.88 0.84
C ARG A 121 -2.64 6.19 0.63
N GLN A 122 -2.00 7.31 0.93
CA GLN A 122 -2.57 8.64 0.76
C GLN A 122 -2.64 9.04 -0.71
N GLU A 123 -1.53 8.91 -1.44
CA GLU A 123 -1.43 9.30 -2.86
C GLU A 123 -2.32 8.47 -3.79
N LEU A 124 -2.60 7.23 -3.44
CA LEU A 124 -3.46 6.33 -4.22
C LEU A 124 -4.88 6.20 -3.63
N ASP A 125 -5.22 6.99 -2.62
CA ASP A 125 -6.51 6.95 -1.91
C ASP A 125 -6.91 5.53 -1.46
N LEU A 126 -5.96 4.79 -0.91
CA LEU A 126 -6.20 3.45 -0.37
C LEU A 126 -6.76 3.55 1.05
N TYR A 127 -7.97 4.02 1.19
CA TYR A 127 -8.61 4.40 2.45
C TYR A 127 -8.83 3.25 3.43
N VAL A 128 -8.87 2.01 3.00
CA VAL A 128 -9.11 0.86 3.85
C VAL A 128 -8.13 -0.29 3.60
N CYS A 129 -7.66 -0.88 4.69
CA CYS A 129 -6.91 -2.13 4.66
C CYS A 129 -7.86 -3.28 5.00
N VAL A 130 -8.22 -4.09 4.03
CA VAL A 130 -9.11 -5.24 4.20
C VAL A 130 -8.28 -6.49 4.50
N ARG A 131 -8.50 -7.09 5.68
CA ARG A 131 -7.72 -8.24 6.16
C ARG A 131 -8.65 -9.40 6.52
N PRO A 132 -8.95 -10.30 5.58
CA PRO A 132 -9.63 -11.54 5.89
C PRO A 132 -8.72 -12.46 6.71
N VAL A 133 -9.23 -12.96 7.82
CA VAL A 133 -8.52 -13.86 8.73
C VAL A 133 -9.36 -15.10 8.91
N ARG A 134 -8.86 -16.23 8.44
CA ARG A 134 -9.48 -17.52 8.68
C ARG A 134 -8.40 -18.61 8.82
N TRP A 135 -8.72 -19.61 9.58
CA TRP A 135 -7.81 -20.75 9.73
C TRP A 135 -7.79 -21.61 8.48
N VAL A 136 -6.61 -22.11 8.15
CA VAL A 136 -6.41 -23.07 7.07
C VAL A 136 -6.19 -24.46 7.68
N LYS A 137 -7.03 -25.43 7.31
CA LYS A 137 -6.96 -26.79 7.82
C LYS A 137 -5.55 -27.40 7.66
N GLY A 138 -5.01 -27.93 8.75
CA GLY A 138 -3.69 -28.54 8.80
C GLY A 138 -2.58 -27.59 9.26
N VAL A 139 -2.85 -26.29 9.43
CA VAL A 139 -1.88 -25.34 9.97
C VAL A 139 -1.97 -25.33 11.50
N PRO A 140 -0.85 -25.49 12.24
CA PRO A 140 -0.84 -25.34 13.69
C PRO A 140 -1.35 -23.99 14.14
N SER A 141 -2.10 -23.95 15.25
CA SER A 141 -2.64 -22.71 15.79
C SER A 141 -2.51 -22.70 17.32
N PRO A 142 -2.18 -21.56 17.95
CA PRO A 142 -2.19 -21.42 19.40
C PRO A 142 -3.62 -21.28 19.98
N VAL A 143 -4.64 -21.12 19.12
CA VAL A 143 -6.05 -20.98 19.52
C VAL A 143 -6.68 -22.36 19.65
N SER A 144 -7.50 -22.58 20.68
CA SER A 144 -8.11 -23.89 20.98
C SER A 144 -9.09 -24.36 19.90
N HIS A 145 -9.82 -23.45 19.27
CA HIS A 145 -10.81 -23.74 18.24
C HIS A 145 -10.60 -22.84 17.02
N PRO A 146 -9.48 -23.01 16.27
CA PRO A 146 -9.15 -22.13 15.17
C PRO A 146 -10.13 -22.25 13.99
N GLU A 147 -10.82 -23.37 13.86
CA GLU A 147 -11.87 -23.61 12.85
C GLU A 147 -13.07 -22.65 12.98
N LEU A 148 -13.24 -22.03 14.15
CA LEU A 148 -14.29 -21.02 14.39
C LEU A 148 -13.86 -19.60 13.98
N THR A 149 -12.60 -19.43 13.58
CA THR A 149 -12.08 -18.11 13.16
C THR A 149 -12.41 -17.89 11.67
N ASP A 150 -13.35 -17.00 11.42
CA ASP A 150 -13.67 -16.47 10.07
C ASP A 150 -14.14 -15.03 10.24
N MET A 151 -13.23 -14.07 10.05
CA MET A 151 -13.52 -12.66 10.23
C MET A 151 -12.82 -11.82 9.15
N VAL A 152 -13.35 -10.61 8.91
CA VAL A 152 -12.71 -9.62 8.05
C VAL A 152 -12.48 -8.36 8.88
N ILE A 153 -11.21 -7.95 9.01
CA ILE A 153 -10.82 -6.74 9.72
C ILE A 153 -10.68 -5.62 8.69
N TYR A 154 -11.47 -4.56 8.87
CA TYR A 154 -11.35 -3.31 8.12
C TYR A 154 -10.56 -2.32 8.96
N ARG A 155 -9.38 -1.92 8.49
CA ARG A 155 -8.49 -0.99 9.18
C ARG A 155 -8.44 0.33 8.44
N GLU A 156 -8.61 1.43 9.17
CA GLU A 156 -8.37 2.78 8.67
C GLU A 156 -6.94 2.93 8.16
N ASN A 157 -6.76 3.67 7.09
CA ASN A 157 -5.51 3.68 6.37
C ASN A 157 -4.99 5.09 5.99
N SER A 158 -5.85 6.07 5.85
CA SER A 158 -5.54 7.42 5.33
C SER A 158 -5.99 8.56 6.23
N GLU A 159 -6.99 8.34 7.08
CA GLU A 159 -7.56 9.34 7.99
C GLU A 159 -7.17 9.07 9.46
N ASP A 160 -7.82 9.74 10.40
CA ASP A 160 -7.58 9.68 11.83
C ASP A 160 -6.11 10.00 12.14
N ILE A 161 -5.45 9.22 12.97
CA ILE A 161 -4.04 9.39 13.32
C ILE A 161 -3.11 9.23 12.09
N TYR A 162 -3.56 8.56 11.03
CA TYR A 162 -2.78 8.37 9.80
C TYR A 162 -2.82 9.57 8.86
N ALA A 163 -3.74 10.53 9.06
CA ALA A 163 -3.76 11.78 8.32
C ALA A 163 -2.49 12.62 8.56
N GLY A 164 -1.81 12.40 9.70
CA GLY A 164 -0.59 13.11 10.06
C GLY A 164 -0.86 14.59 10.36
N ILE A 165 -2.06 14.91 10.85
CA ILE A 165 -2.41 16.25 11.33
C ILE A 165 -1.91 16.34 12.76
N GLU A 166 -0.72 16.88 12.93
CA GLU A 166 -0.03 16.96 14.22
C GLU A 166 0.82 18.22 14.30
N TRP A 167 1.00 18.70 15.51
CA TRP A 167 1.88 19.82 15.83
C TRP A 167 2.82 19.41 16.96
N LYS A 168 4.01 19.98 16.94
CA LYS A 168 4.98 19.74 18.00
C LYS A 168 4.41 20.24 19.33
N ALA A 169 4.55 19.47 20.39
CA ALA A 169 4.18 19.89 21.74
C ALA A 169 4.81 21.26 22.08
N ASP A 170 4.07 22.09 22.77
CA ASP A 170 4.44 23.46 23.15
C ASP A 170 4.65 24.43 21.97
N SER A 171 4.31 24.03 20.73
CA SER A 171 4.36 24.96 19.61
C SER A 171 3.20 25.98 19.66
N PRO A 172 3.37 27.19 19.08
CA PRO A 172 2.30 28.17 18.97
C PRO A 172 1.04 27.61 18.30
N GLU A 173 1.20 26.73 17.33
CA GLU A 173 0.12 26.06 16.60
C GLU A 173 -0.62 25.07 17.51
N ALA A 174 0.07 24.24 18.28
CA ALA A 174 -0.53 23.32 19.23
C ALA A 174 -1.33 24.08 20.28
N ILE A 175 -0.77 25.14 20.87
CA ILE A 175 -1.44 26.01 21.85
C ILE A 175 -2.71 26.63 21.23
N LYS A 176 -2.64 27.12 20.00
CA LYS A 176 -3.78 27.72 19.27
C LYS A 176 -4.91 26.71 19.10
N VAL A 177 -4.61 25.47 18.69
CA VAL A 177 -5.62 24.42 18.49
C VAL A 177 -6.24 24.02 19.83
N ILE A 178 -5.46 23.84 20.87
CA ILE A 178 -5.95 23.51 22.22
C ILE A 178 -6.88 24.60 22.74
N LYS A 179 -6.48 25.86 22.58
CA LYS A 179 -7.29 27.02 22.96
C LYS A 179 -8.62 27.04 22.21
N PHE A 180 -8.61 26.89 20.89
CA PHE A 180 -9.82 26.81 20.07
C PHE A 180 -10.76 25.68 20.53
N LEU A 181 -10.24 24.49 20.72
CA LEU A 181 -11.03 23.34 21.19
C LEU A 181 -11.69 23.59 22.55
N ARG A 182 -10.97 24.23 23.47
CA ARG A 182 -11.48 24.50 24.85
C ARG A 182 -12.45 25.66 24.88
N GLU A 183 -12.11 26.78 24.29
CA GLU A 183 -12.84 28.04 24.40
C GLU A 183 -14.01 28.15 23.43
N GLU A 184 -13.84 27.70 22.21
CA GLU A 184 -14.86 27.84 21.16
C GLU A 184 -15.69 26.56 20.98
N MET A 185 -15.06 25.36 21.11
CA MET A 185 -15.76 24.09 20.93
C MET A 185 -16.21 23.45 22.26
N GLY A 186 -15.92 24.06 23.43
CA GLY A 186 -16.33 23.59 24.71
C GLY A 186 -15.74 22.24 25.15
N VAL A 187 -14.59 21.84 24.59
CA VAL A 187 -13.94 20.58 24.91
C VAL A 187 -13.31 20.64 26.30
N THR A 188 -13.82 19.85 27.23
CA THR A 188 -13.35 19.78 28.64
C THR A 188 -12.44 18.58 28.94
N LYS A 189 -12.26 17.67 27.95
CA LYS A 189 -11.54 16.42 28.13
C LYS A 189 -10.02 16.53 28.00
N ILE A 190 -9.48 17.67 27.56
CA ILE A 190 -8.04 17.92 27.51
C ILE A 190 -7.54 18.15 28.91
N ARG A 191 -6.93 17.14 29.54
CA ARG A 191 -6.54 17.14 30.96
C ARG A 191 -5.26 17.91 31.23
N PHE A 192 -4.31 17.87 30.29
CA PHE A 192 -2.99 18.48 30.45
C PHE A 192 -2.66 19.33 29.19
N PRO A 193 -3.30 20.51 29.07
CA PRO A 193 -3.14 21.34 27.87
C PRO A 193 -1.72 21.87 27.68
N GLU A 194 -0.93 21.96 28.75
CA GLU A 194 0.47 22.40 28.72
C GLU A 194 1.45 21.27 28.38
N GLY A 195 0.98 20.03 28.27
CA GLY A 195 1.79 18.85 27.94
C GLY A 195 1.40 18.18 26.63
N CYS A 196 0.59 18.85 25.83
CA CYS A 196 0.14 18.32 24.54
C CYS A 196 0.99 18.83 23.38
#